data_83fbcdde9ca0a933121a09d3710e2c3c
#
_entry.id   83fbcdde9ca0a933121a09d3710e2c3c
#
_cell.length_a   1.000
_cell.length_b   1.000
_cell.length_c   1.000
_cell.angle_alpha   90.00
_cell.angle_beta   90.00
_cell.angle_gamma   90.00
#
_symmetry.space_group_name_H-M   'P 1'
#
loop_
_entity.id
_entity.type
_entity.pdbx_description
1 polymer ?
#
loop_
_entity_poly.entity_id
_entity_poly.type
_entity_poly.pdbx_seq_one_letter_code
_entity_poly.pdbx_strand_id
1 'polypeptide(L)'
;MSAEEPSLAVRPRPASFFLRRRFLRPFTPVASLAVVGLVALLVSANLLLPFERLVTLEGTGGSKAEFLDDEGVRELLLRHHMRVEVTRQGSRSAATADLNSLDFVFPSGQPAAELVTQRRRAAGQYASPNRPFVSPIVLATYREYAETLRAARVATPQATPGFDQPYFYDLDIGGFLNLGRAGNSWDDLNIGAHGFTNGNTVLAQTTDICTSNSSATYLGLVSYLTRNGLPTTERDARDLAAEIKPLLRGQGLPARAPEDIYFIPEGREIAPIVVIYEHQYLAHQLRHRERFGELDGERVLLYPSTVFQTEPTLIALNEDADRLGGLLTTDAGLRRRALELGFRVLDSNREDSSEQLAEFLAERAVPVPSMAASDTRALLPDVPLLEEMIVTTGDCSPVVPK
;
A
#
# COMPACT_ATOMS: atom_id res chain seq x y z
N MET A 1 -72.80 -5.63 76.86
CA MET A 1 -71.72 -6.56 76.51
C MET A 1 -70.98 -5.86 75.38
N SER A 2 -69.91 -5.16 75.73
CA SER A 2 -68.99 -4.53 74.77
C SER A 2 -67.89 -5.53 74.47
N ALA A 3 -67.71 -5.93 73.23
CA ALA A 3 -66.60 -6.77 72.78
C ALA A 3 -65.37 -5.86 72.58
N GLU A 4 -64.31 -6.11 73.35
CA GLU A 4 -63.00 -5.49 73.16
C GLU A 4 -62.30 -6.13 71.93
N GLU A 5 -61.94 -5.28 71.03
CA GLU A 5 -61.11 -5.67 69.84
C GLU A 5 -59.65 -5.93 70.28
N PRO A 6 -59.00 -7.01 69.85
CA PRO A 6 -57.61 -7.29 70.23
C PRO A 6 -56.67 -6.34 69.41
N SER A 7 -55.90 -5.55 70.16
CA SER A 7 -54.87 -4.69 69.63
C SER A 7 -53.64 -5.51 69.12
N LEU A 8 -53.40 -5.52 67.84
CA LEU A 8 -52.20 -6.08 67.19
C LEU A 8 -50.98 -5.18 67.45
N ALA A 9 -50.15 -5.54 68.44
CA ALA A 9 -48.89 -4.87 68.72
C ALA A 9 -47.85 -5.26 67.60
N VAL A 10 -47.63 -4.38 66.64
CA VAL A 10 -46.53 -4.50 65.68
C VAL A 10 -45.20 -4.22 66.40
N ARG A 11 -44.43 -5.28 66.67
CA ARG A 11 -43.04 -5.10 67.15
C ARG A 11 -42.17 -4.50 66.03
N PRO A 12 -41.51 -3.34 66.25
CA PRO A 12 -40.54 -2.81 65.24
C PRO A 12 -39.40 -3.79 65.11
N ARG A 13 -39.17 -4.22 63.85
CA ARG A 13 -37.97 -5.01 63.51
C ARG A 13 -36.75 -4.11 63.74
N PRO A 14 -35.70 -4.59 64.48
CA PRO A 14 -34.50 -3.81 64.65
C PRO A 14 -33.79 -3.63 63.31
N ALA A 15 -33.45 -2.42 62.97
CA ALA A 15 -32.76 -2.02 61.74
C ALA A 15 -31.29 -2.59 61.60
N SER A 16 -30.88 -3.45 62.50
CA SER A 16 -29.51 -3.95 62.60
C SER A 16 -29.28 -5.38 62.05
N PHE A 17 -30.21 -5.93 61.29
CA PHE A 17 -30.07 -7.30 60.80
C PHE A 17 -28.87 -7.49 59.81
N PHE A 18 -28.51 -6.45 59.11
CA PHE A 18 -27.38 -6.47 58.18
C PHE A 18 -25.98 -6.32 58.84
N LEU A 19 -25.91 -5.91 60.09
CA LEU A 19 -24.65 -5.67 60.83
C LEU A 19 -24.24 -6.80 61.76
N ARG A 20 -24.92 -7.94 61.76
CA ARG A 20 -24.49 -9.09 62.59
C ARG A 20 -23.21 -9.69 61.99
N ARG A 21 -22.11 -9.64 62.74
CA ARG A 21 -20.77 -10.20 62.42
C ARG A 21 -20.80 -11.62 61.77
N ARG A 22 -21.83 -12.41 62.05
CA ARG A 22 -22.03 -13.74 61.47
C ARG A 22 -22.49 -13.71 60.00
N PHE A 23 -23.16 -12.65 59.55
CA PHE A 23 -23.62 -12.53 58.16
C PHE A 23 -22.52 -11.99 57.25
N LEU A 24 -21.62 -11.16 57.78
CA LEU A 24 -20.50 -10.57 57.04
C LEU A 24 -19.34 -11.55 56.81
N ARG A 25 -19.19 -12.58 57.67
CA ARG A 25 -18.07 -13.55 57.61
C ARG A 25 -17.94 -14.29 56.25
N PRO A 26 -19.01 -14.76 55.58
CA PRO A 26 -18.84 -15.39 54.25
C PRO A 26 -18.58 -14.40 53.13
N PHE A 27 -18.91 -13.10 53.30
CA PHE A 27 -18.71 -12.07 52.28
C PHE A 27 -17.35 -11.37 52.35
N THR A 28 -16.66 -11.45 53.49
CA THR A 28 -15.35 -10.82 53.65
C THR A 28 -14.28 -11.35 52.69
N PRO A 29 -14.14 -12.67 52.43
CA PRO A 29 -13.13 -13.14 51.48
C PRO A 29 -13.45 -12.72 50.04
N VAL A 30 -14.73 -12.68 49.64
CA VAL A 30 -15.15 -12.24 48.31
C VAL A 30 -14.93 -10.74 48.13
N ALA A 31 -15.26 -9.93 49.14
CA ALA A 31 -15.01 -8.49 49.11
C ALA A 31 -13.49 -8.18 49.10
N SER A 32 -12.69 -8.94 49.86
CA SER A 32 -11.23 -8.79 49.88
C SER A 32 -10.63 -9.16 48.51
N LEU A 33 -11.07 -10.24 47.86
CA LEU A 33 -10.66 -10.62 46.51
C LEU A 33 -11.05 -9.57 45.47
N ALA A 34 -12.25 -9.01 45.58
CA ALA A 34 -12.71 -7.93 44.70
C ALA A 34 -11.87 -6.65 44.85
N VAL A 35 -11.53 -6.27 46.09
CA VAL A 35 -10.66 -5.11 46.38
C VAL A 35 -9.24 -5.36 45.89
N VAL A 36 -8.67 -6.55 46.13
CA VAL A 36 -7.33 -6.91 45.63
C VAL A 36 -7.31 -6.92 44.09
N GLY A 37 -8.35 -7.49 43.46
CA GLY A 37 -8.50 -7.46 41.99
C GLY A 37 -8.60 -6.03 41.45
N LEU A 38 -9.38 -5.16 42.09
CA LEU A 38 -9.52 -3.76 41.74
C LEU A 38 -8.19 -2.99 41.90
N VAL A 39 -7.47 -3.21 43.00
CA VAL A 39 -6.16 -2.61 43.26
C VAL A 39 -5.13 -3.12 42.23
N ALA A 40 -5.13 -4.41 41.91
CA ALA A 40 -4.26 -4.97 40.88
C ALA A 40 -4.54 -4.38 39.52
N LEU A 41 -5.81 -4.18 39.15
CA LEU A 41 -6.21 -3.52 37.90
C LEU A 41 -5.80 -2.03 37.87
N LEU A 42 -5.93 -1.32 38.99
CA LEU A 42 -5.47 0.07 39.11
C LEU A 42 -3.96 0.20 39.03
N VAL A 43 -3.21 -0.67 39.69
CA VAL A 43 -1.74 -0.66 39.68
C VAL A 43 -1.18 -1.09 38.33
N SER A 44 -1.85 -2.00 37.62
CA SER A 44 -1.45 -2.43 36.27
C SER A 44 -1.79 -1.41 35.19
N ALA A 45 -2.42 -0.29 35.52
CA ALA A 45 -2.97 0.71 34.59
C ALA A 45 -4.00 0.14 33.58
N ASN A 46 -4.43 -1.11 33.74
CA ASN A 46 -5.36 -1.78 32.83
C ASN A 46 -6.84 -1.50 33.13
N LEU A 47 -7.13 -0.72 34.16
CA LEU A 47 -8.52 -0.41 34.54
C LEU A 47 -9.22 0.50 33.53
N LEU A 48 -8.45 1.30 32.79
CA LEU A 48 -8.97 2.22 31.78
C LEU A 48 -9.14 1.54 30.41
N LEU A 49 -8.45 0.42 30.15
CA LEU A 49 -8.50 -0.28 28.86
C LEU A 49 -9.93 -0.65 28.41
N PRO A 50 -10.83 -1.13 29.27
CA PRO A 50 -12.22 -1.40 28.86
C PRO A 50 -13.08 -0.14 28.66
N PHE A 51 -12.58 1.03 29.06
CA PHE A 51 -13.29 2.31 28.96
C PHE A 51 -12.63 3.27 27.95
N GLU A 52 -11.49 2.90 27.36
CA GLU A 52 -10.91 3.68 26.26
C GLU A 52 -11.84 3.58 25.05
N ARG A 53 -12.26 4.74 24.57
CA ARG A 53 -13.15 4.82 23.42
C ARG A 53 -12.45 4.31 22.17
N LEU A 54 -13.05 3.32 21.52
CA LEU A 54 -12.62 2.89 20.20
C LEU A 54 -12.87 4.06 19.21
N VAL A 55 -11.81 4.54 18.60
CA VAL A 55 -11.86 5.54 17.54
C VAL A 55 -12.04 4.81 16.21
N THR A 56 -13.12 5.10 15.50
CA THR A 56 -13.32 4.60 14.14
C THR A 56 -12.96 5.71 13.16
N LEU A 57 -12.07 5.42 12.23
CA LEU A 57 -11.59 6.34 11.18
C LEU A 57 -12.07 5.85 9.83
N GLU A 58 -12.69 6.75 9.09
CA GLU A 58 -13.15 6.51 7.73
C GLU A 58 -12.21 7.18 6.73
N GLY A 59 -11.75 6.43 5.74
CA GLY A 59 -10.83 6.96 4.75
C GLY A 59 -11.00 6.36 3.37
N THR A 60 -10.25 6.93 2.44
CA THR A 60 -10.19 6.44 1.07
C THR A 60 -8.75 6.31 0.61
N GLY A 61 -8.48 5.37 -0.30
CA GLY A 61 -7.11 5.18 -0.76
C GLY A 61 -6.98 4.32 -2.01
N GLY A 62 -5.76 4.36 -2.57
CA GLY A 62 -5.37 3.56 -3.71
C GLY A 62 -4.99 2.12 -3.33
N SER A 63 -4.29 1.42 -4.25
CA SER A 63 -3.91 0.01 -4.07
C SER A 63 -3.15 -0.26 -2.77
N LYS A 64 -2.32 0.65 -2.29
CA LYS A 64 -1.55 0.46 -1.06
C LYS A 64 -2.35 0.64 0.23
N ALA A 65 -3.59 1.15 0.13
CA ALA A 65 -4.52 1.13 1.25
C ALA A 65 -4.96 -0.28 1.64
N GLU A 66 -4.67 -1.31 0.79
CA GLU A 66 -4.83 -2.73 1.14
C GLU A 66 -4.04 -3.12 2.40
N PHE A 67 -2.96 -2.41 2.71
CA PHE A 67 -2.25 -2.56 3.98
C PHE A 67 -3.18 -2.42 5.18
N LEU A 68 -4.08 -1.43 5.16
CA LEU A 68 -5.04 -1.20 6.25
C LEU A 68 -6.19 -2.23 6.28
N ASP A 69 -6.40 -2.95 5.19
CA ASP A 69 -7.37 -4.05 5.09
C ASP A 69 -6.81 -5.39 5.59
N ASP A 70 -5.49 -5.48 5.74
CA ASP A 70 -4.85 -6.69 6.25
C ASP A 70 -5.29 -7.02 7.67
N GLU A 71 -5.62 -8.29 7.93
CA GLU A 71 -6.18 -8.74 9.21
C GLU A 71 -5.20 -8.50 10.36
N GLY A 72 -3.89 -8.78 10.16
CA GLY A 72 -2.86 -8.53 11.16
C GLY A 72 -2.69 -7.05 11.47
N VAL A 73 -2.81 -6.17 10.47
CA VAL A 73 -2.80 -4.71 10.66
C VAL A 73 -4.02 -4.26 11.47
N ARG A 74 -5.22 -4.77 11.13
CA ARG A 74 -6.45 -4.47 11.86
C ARG A 74 -6.37 -4.88 13.33
N GLU A 75 -5.85 -6.06 13.62
CA GLU A 75 -5.65 -6.54 15.00
C GLU A 75 -4.67 -5.65 15.77
N LEU A 76 -3.57 -5.24 15.14
CA LEU A 76 -2.59 -4.34 15.75
C LEU A 76 -3.21 -2.96 16.04
N LEU A 77 -3.96 -2.41 15.10
CA LEU A 77 -4.66 -1.13 15.29
C LEU A 77 -5.73 -1.19 16.39
N LEU A 78 -6.46 -2.32 16.50
CA LEU A 78 -7.41 -2.53 17.61
C LEU A 78 -6.74 -2.52 18.98
N ARG A 79 -5.49 -2.98 19.11
CA ARG A 79 -4.71 -2.87 20.36
C ARG A 79 -4.40 -1.42 20.74
N HIS A 80 -4.38 -0.53 19.75
CA HIS A 80 -4.26 0.92 19.92
C HIS A 80 -5.61 1.64 20.01
N HIS A 81 -6.71 0.88 20.19
CA HIS A 81 -8.10 1.39 20.24
C HIS A 81 -8.51 2.15 18.97
N MET A 82 -7.99 1.71 17.83
CA MET A 82 -8.33 2.26 16.52
C MET A 82 -8.97 1.20 15.62
N ARG A 83 -10.05 1.57 14.96
CA ARG A 83 -10.66 0.84 13.85
C ARG A 83 -10.56 1.70 12.60
N VAL A 84 -10.13 1.11 11.51
CA VAL A 84 -9.98 1.81 10.24
C VAL A 84 -10.88 1.17 9.20
N GLU A 85 -11.67 1.99 8.52
CA GLU A 85 -12.54 1.59 7.41
C GLU A 85 -12.09 2.33 6.15
N VAL A 86 -11.71 1.56 5.11
CA VAL A 86 -11.15 2.13 3.88
C VAL A 86 -12.04 1.83 2.70
N THR A 87 -12.46 2.89 1.99
CA THR A 87 -13.06 2.76 0.67
C THR A 87 -11.96 2.77 -0.38
N ARG A 88 -11.83 1.67 -1.13
CA ARG A 88 -10.83 1.57 -2.20
C ARG A 88 -11.30 2.26 -3.46
N GLN A 89 -10.45 3.10 -4.00
CA GLN A 89 -10.61 3.72 -5.33
C GLN A 89 -9.24 4.10 -5.88
N GLY A 90 -9.16 4.45 -7.17
CA GLY A 90 -7.90 4.92 -7.74
C GLY A 90 -7.38 6.15 -6.99
N SER A 91 -6.06 6.23 -6.75
CA SER A 91 -5.47 7.30 -5.93
C SER A 91 -5.77 8.69 -6.44
N ARG A 92 -5.79 8.89 -7.79
CA ARG A 92 -6.16 10.17 -8.38
C ARG A 92 -7.65 10.47 -8.19
N SER A 93 -8.51 9.47 -8.32
CA SER A 93 -9.95 9.61 -8.01
C SER A 93 -10.16 9.99 -6.55
N ALA A 94 -9.45 9.34 -5.61
CA ALA A 94 -9.47 9.68 -4.19
C ALA A 94 -9.00 11.13 -3.95
N ALA A 95 -7.93 11.55 -4.64
CA ALA A 95 -7.39 12.90 -4.51
C ALA A 95 -8.34 14.00 -5.04
N THR A 96 -9.28 13.66 -5.90
CA THR A 96 -10.23 14.59 -6.52
C THR A 96 -11.64 14.53 -5.92
N ALA A 97 -11.93 13.55 -5.07
CA ALA A 97 -13.21 13.38 -4.38
C ALA A 97 -13.51 14.51 -3.37
N ASP A 98 -14.74 14.53 -2.85
CA ASP A 98 -15.08 15.32 -1.67
C ASP A 98 -14.50 14.65 -0.42
N LEU A 99 -13.64 15.36 0.31
CA LEU A 99 -12.92 14.85 1.47
C LEU A 99 -13.55 15.29 2.81
N ASN A 100 -14.67 16.04 2.79
CA ASN A 100 -15.20 16.64 4.01
C ASN A 100 -15.75 15.64 5.03
N SER A 101 -16.14 14.45 4.58
CA SER A 101 -16.67 13.37 5.44
C SER A 101 -15.60 12.33 5.81
N LEU A 102 -14.35 12.52 5.39
CA LEU A 102 -13.28 11.55 5.61
C LEU A 102 -12.30 12.04 6.68
N ASP A 103 -11.72 11.08 7.39
CA ASP A 103 -10.67 11.32 8.38
C ASP A 103 -9.29 11.31 7.75
N PHE A 104 -9.09 10.50 6.68
CA PHE A 104 -7.82 10.43 5.95
C PHE A 104 -7.99 10.06 4.48
N VAL A 105 -6.93 10.34 3.71
CA VAL A 105 -6.74 9.85 2.34
C VAL A 105 -5.39 9.14 2.27
N PHE A 106 -5.35 7.95 1.66
CA PHE A 106 -4.11 7.17 1.54
C PHE A 106 -3.78 6.86 0.07
N PRO A 107 -3.30 7.85 -0.69
CA PRO A 107 -2.85 7.63 -2.07
C PRO A 107 -1.61 6.74 -2.12
N SER A 108 -1.49 5.99 -3.21
CA SER A 108 -0.41 5.03 -3.43
C SER A 108 0.95 5.67 -3.74
N GLY A 109 1.03 6.99 -3.87
CA GLY A 109 2.30 7.67 -4.16
C GLY A 109 2.17 9.19 -4.25
N GLN A 110 3.31 9.82 -4.51
CA GLN A 110 3.52 11.26 -4.44
C GLN A 110 2.58 12.11 -5.31
N PRO A 111 2.31 11.79 -6.60
CA PRO A 111 1.48 12.65 -7.44
C PRO A 111 0.10 12.94 -6.82
N ALA A 112 -0.60 11.90 -6.43
CA ALA A 112 -1.92 12.04 -5.83
C ALA A 112 -1.87 12.65 -4.42
N ALA A 113 -0.84 12.31 -3.64
CA ALA A 113 -0.63 12.88 -2.30
C ALA A 113 -0.38 14.39 -2.35
N GLU A 114 0.43 14.84 -3.29
CA GLU A 114 0.72 16.25 -3.50
C GLU A 114 -0.56 17.01 -3.91
N LEU A 115 -1.36 16.44 -4.81
CA LEU A 115 -2.62 17.02 -5.25
C LEU A 115 -3.58 17.22 -4.06
N VAL A 116 -3.76 16.22 -3.19
CA VAL A 116 -4.58 16.35 -1.96
C VAL A 116 -4.04 17.44 -1.07
N THR A 117 -2.72 17.42 -0.82
CA THR A 117 -2.08 18.36 0.10
C THR A 117 -2.21 19.80 -0.38
N GLN A 118 -2.00 20.05 -1.68
CA GLN A 118 -2.14 21.38 -2.27
C GLN A 118 -3.59 21.90 -2.20
N ARG A 119 -4.57 21.05 -2.54
CA ARG A 119 -6.00 21.42 -2.45
C ARG A 119 -6.41 21.78 -1.02
N ARG A 120 -6.03 20.98 -0.04
CA ARG A 120 -6.34 21.22 1.38
C ARG A 120 -5.68 22.49 1.89
N ARG A 121 -4.41 22.73 1.56
CA ARG A 121 -3.69 23.96 1.92
C ARG A 121 -4.30 25.20 1.29
N ALA A 122 -4.68 25.12 0.02
CA ALA A 122 -5.35 26.22 -0.67
C ALA A 122 -6.69 26.58 -0.02
N ALA A 123 -7.40 25.60 0.55
CA ALA A 123 -8.65 25.78 1.29
C ALA A 123 -8.45 26.15 2.78
N GLY A 124 -7.21 26.29 3.26
CA GLY A 124 -6.91 26.55 4.67
C GLY A 124 -7.29 25.41 5.61
N GLN A 125 -7.38 24.18 5.09
CA GLN A 125 -7.82 22.99 5.83
C GLN A 125 -6.63 22.17 6.32
N TYR A 126 -6.84 21.42 7.41
CA TYR A 126 -5.84 20.52 7.99
C TYR A 126 -5.41 19.44 7.00
N ALA A 127 -4.11 19.21 6.89
CA ALA A 127 -3.53 18.11 6.15
C ALA A 127 -2.13 17.77 6.69
N SER A 128 -1.99 16.60 7.30
CA SER A 128 -0.71 16.10 7.83
C SER A 128 -0.28 14.85 7.06
N PRO A 129 0.82 14.91 6.28
CA PRO A 129 1.31 13.77 5.51
C PRO A 129 2.19 12.86 6.35
N ASN A 130 1.87 11.57 6.38
CA ASN A 130 2.60 10.51 7.04
C ASN A 130 3.03 9.46 6.01
N ARG A 131 4.33 9.10 5.98
CA ARG A 131 4.93 8.16 5.02
C ARG A 131 5.40 6.92 5.77
N PRO A 132 4.59 5.84 5.83
CA PRO A 132 4.92 4.67 6.63
C PRO A 132 5.96 3.76 5.99
N PHE A 133 5.99 3.68 4.67
CA PHE A 133 6.85 2.78 3.90
C PHE A 133 7.02 3.28 2.46
N VAL A 134 7.87 2.60 1.71
CA VAL A 134 8.08 2.84 0.28
C VAL A 134 7.96 1.56 -0.51
N SER A 135 7.69 1.68 -1.81
CA SER A 135 7.72 0.57 -2.73
C SER A 135 8.03 1.08 -4.14
N PRO A 136 9.16 0.69 -4.73
CA PRO A 136 9.50 1.09 -6.08
C PRO A 136 8.44 0.63 -7.08
N ILE A 137 8.28 1.40 -8.17
CA ILE A 137 7.60 0.92 -9.35
C ILE A 137 8.55 0.04 -10.15
N VAL A 138 8.07 -1.13 -10.54
CA VAL A 138 8.82 -2.15 -11.28
C VAL A 138 7.95 -2.71 -12.40
N LEU A 139 8.55 -3.44 -13.31
CA LEU A 139 7.83 -4.20 -14.32
C LEU A 139 7.86 -5.68 -13.92
N ALA A 140 6.69 -6.29 -13.85
CA ALA A 140 6.58 -7.71 -13.59
C ALA A 140 6.30 -8.46 -14.89
N THR A 141 6.92 -9.62 -15.04
CA THR A 141 6.82 -10.44 -16.25
C THR A 141 6.97 -11.92 -15.94
N TYR A 142 6.89 -12.75 -16.95
CA TYR A 142 7.15 -14.17 -16.88
C TYR A 142 8.56 -14.47 -17.39
N ARG A 143 9.14 -15.57 -16.95
CA ARG A 143 10.52 -15.94 -17.21
C ARG A 143 10.87 -15.95 -18.69
N GLU A 144 10.04 -16.53 -19.54
CA GLU A 144 10.25 -16.60 -20.98
C GLU A 144 10.34 -15.22 -21.65
N TYR A 145 9.54 -14.25 -21.17
CA TYR A 145 9.62 -12.88 -21.68
C TYR A 145 10.87 -12.14 -21.17
N ALA A 146 11.26 -12.36 -19.91
CA ALA A 146 12.51 -11.82 -19.38
C ALA A 146 13.73 -12.38 -20.13
N GLU A 147 13.75 -13.70 -20.44
CA GLU A 147 14.79 -14.34 -21.21
C GLU A 147 14.82 -13.85 -22.67
N THR A 148 13.65 -13.59 -23.26
CA THR A 148 13.53 -12.96 -24.59
C THR A 148 14.14 -11.55 -24.59
N LEU A 149 13.84 -10.73 -23.57
CA LEU A 149 14.44 -9.41 -23.38
C LEU A 149 15.97 -9.50 -23.13
N ARG A 150 16.41 -10.52 -22.42
CA ARG A 150 17.84 -10.80 -22.23
C ARG A 150 18.53 -11.12 -23.56
N ALA A 151 17.91 -11.95 -24.40
CA ALA A 151 18.43 -12.25 -25.73
C ALA A 151 18.48 -10.98 -26.63
N ALA A 152 17.52 -10.07 -26.49
CA ALA A 152 17.49 -8.76 -27.12
C ALA A 152 18.47 -7.75 -26.49
N ARG A 153 19.18 -8.10 -25.42
CA ARG A 153 20.15 -7.27 -24.67
C ARG A 153 19.53 -6.04 -23.99
N VAL A 154 18.26 -6.09 -23.65
CA VAL A 154 17.57 -5.05 -22.87
C VAL A 154 17.28 -5.48 -21.43
N ALA A 155 17.56 -6.74 -21.07
CA ALA A 155 17.49 -7.21 -19.69
C ALA A 155 18.74 -8.01 -19.31
N THR A 156 19.17 -7.91 -18.06
CA THR A 156 20.30 -8.64 -17.50
C THR A 156 19.89 -9.29 -16.18
N PRO A 157 20.07 -10.62 -16.01
CA PRO A 157 19.69 -11.27 -14.76
C PRO A 157 20.54 -10.75 -13.60
N GLN A 158 19.89 -10.48 -12.46
CA GLN A 158 20.58 -10.19 -11.21
C GLN A 158 21.09 -11.50 -10.58
N ALA A 159 22.25 -11.43 -9.95
CA ALA A 159 22.76 -12.55 -9.16
C ALA A 159 21.86 -12.76 -7.93
N THR A 160 21.35 -13.97 -7.77
CA THR A 160 20.55 -14.41 -6.62
C THR A 160 21.26 -15.55 -5.90
N PRO A 161 22.24 -15.25 -5.03
CA PRO A 161 23.04 -16.27 -4.36
C PRO A 161 22.16 -17.28 -3.61
N GLY A 162 22.45 -18.58 -3.79
CA GLY A 162 21.68 -19.66 -3.18
C GLY A 162 20.43 -20.10 -3.94
N PHE A 163 20.20 -19.56 -5.15
CA PHE A 163 19.09 -19.95 -6.03
C PHE A 163 19.61 -20.34 -7.42
N ASP A 164 19.02 -21.39 -8.00
CA ASP A 164 19.47 -21.97 -9.28
C ASP A 164 19.07 -21.11 -10.50
N GLN A 165 18.17 -20.14 -10.30
CA GLN A 165 17.62 -19.30 -11.38
C GLN A 165 17.40 -17.86 -10.90
N PRO A 166 17.51 -16.87 -11.80
CA PRO A 166 17.26 -15.48 -11.44
C PRO A 166 15.76 -15.25 -11.24
N TYR A 167 15.40 -14.48 -10.21
CA TYR A 167 14.05 -13.99 -9.95
C TYR A 167 13.91 -12.51 -10.28
N PHE A 168 15.04 -11.84 -10.48
CA PHE A 168 15.13 -10.40 -10.75
C PHE A 168 16.06 -10.16 -11.93
N TYR A 169 15.74 -9.14 -12.72
CA TYR A 169 16.54 -8.68 -13.85
C TYR A 169 16.66 -7.17 -13.81
N ASP A 170 17.81 -6.64 -14.17
CA ASP A 170 17.99 -5.24 -14.49
C ASP A 170 17.47 -4.99 -15.90
N LEU A 171 16.63 -3.99 -16.09
CA LEU A 171 16.03 -3.62 -17.36
C LEU A 171 16.61 -2.30 -17.85
N ASP A 172 17.25 -2.32 -19.04
CA ASP A 172 17.43 -1.10 -19.80
C ASP A 172 16.07 -0.58 -20.29
N ILE A 173 15.46 0.26 -19.43
CA ILE A 173 14.13 0.79 -19.73
C ILE A 173 14.10 1.65 -20.99
N GLY A 174 15.20 2.35 -21.32
CA GLY A 174 15.33 3.11 -22.56
C GLY A 174 15.29 2.19 -23.77
N GLY A 175 16.08 1.11 -23.75
CA GLY A 175 16.08 0.06 -24.77
C GLY A 175 14.70 -0.60 -24.91
N PHE A 176 14.04 -0.92 -23.79
CA PHE A 176 12.69 -1.48 -23.79
C PHE A 176 11.66 -0.55 -24.47
N LEU A 177 11.67 0.73 -24.13
CA LEU A 177 10.77 1.72 -24.73
C LEU A 177 11.05 1.90 -26.25
N ASN A 178 12.32 1.76 -26.67
CA ASN A 178 12.68 1.81 -28.08
C ASN A 178 12.14 0.62 -28.88
N LEU A 179 12.09 -0.59 -28.30
CA LEU A 179 11.41 -1.73 -28.92
C LEU A 179 9.93 -1.42 -29.17
N GLY A 180 9.24 -0.85 -28.19
CA GLY A 180 7.84 -0.44 -28.32
C GLY A 180 7.65 0.66 -29.39
N ARG A 181 8.53 1.68 -29.42
CA ARG A 181 8.49 2.75 -30.46
C ARG A 181 8.73 2.22 -31.87
N ALA A 182 9.59 1.22 -32.00
CA ALA A 182 9.85 0.56 -33.27
C ALA A 182 8.70 -0.37 -33.73
N GLY A 183 7.71 -0.60 -32.85
CA GLY A 183 6.59 -1.50 -33.13
C GLY A 183 6.96 -2.97 -33.12
N ASN A 184 8.09 -3.35 -32.51
CA ASN A 184 8.47 -4.75 -32.37
C ASN A 184 7.39 -5.54 -31.62
N SER A 185 7.03 -6.70 -32.14
CA SER A 185 6.22 -7.69 -31.44
C SER A 185 7.12 -8.66 -30.66
N TRP A 186 6.51 -9.46 -29.78
CA TRP A 186 7.23 -10.53 -29.12
C TRP A 186 7.70 -11.62 -30.06
N ASP A 187 6.94 -11.88 -31.14
CA ASP A 187 7.34 -12.81 -32.20
C ASP A 187 8.58 -12.30 -32.95
N ASP A 188 8.71 -10.98 -33.19
CA ASP A 188 9.89 -10.36 -33.80
C ASP A 188 11.14 -10.53 -32.91
N LEU A 189 10.96 -10.61 -31.57
CA LEU A 189 12.02 -10.89 -30.61
C LEU A 189 12.28 -12.38 -30.40
N ASN A 190 11.63 -13.24 -31.19
CA ASN A 190 11.80 -14.69 -31.15
C ASN A 190 11.34 -15.34 -29.83
N ILE A 191 10.20 -14.90 -29.27
CA ILE A 191 9.57 -15.57 -28.11
C ILE A 191 9.28 -17.05 -28.41
N GLY A 192 9.15 -17.41 -29.69
CA GLY A 192 9.00 -18.78 -30.17
C GLY A 192 10.10 -19.74 -29.72
N ALA A 193 11.29 -19.26 -29.40
CA ALA A 193 12.36 -20.07 -28.82
C ALA A 193 12.00 -20.67 -27.45
N HIS A 194 11.00 -20.09 -26.77
CA HIS A 194 10.46 -20.56 -25.48
C HIS A 194 9.15 -21.31 -25.63
N GLY A 195 8.71 -21.62 -26.87
CA GLY A 195 7.48 -22.39 -27.12
C GLY A 195 6.19 -21.54 -27.12
N PHE A 196 6.30 -20.21 -27.16
CA PHE A 196 5.16 -19.28 -27.15
C PHE A 196 5.04 -18.52 -28.47
N THR A 197 3.87 -18.07 -28.77
CA THR A 197 3.58 -17.14 -29.89
C THR A 197 2.84 -15.94 -29.34
N ASN A 198 3.34 -14.74 -29.64
CA ASN A 198 2.70 -13.52 -29.19
C ASN A 198 3.01 -12.36 -30.16
N GLY A 199 2.04 -12.04 -31.01
CA GLY A 199 2.13 -10.94 -31.98
C GLY A 199 1.88 -9.54 -31.40
N ASN A 200 1.66 -9.40 -30.08
CA ASN A 200 1.47 -8.11 -29.44
C ASN A 200 2.77 -7.31 -29.43
N THR A 201 2.64 -5.98 -29.53
CA THR A 201 3.78 -5.07 -29.41
C THR A 201 4.41 -5.17 -28.02
N VAL A 202 5.73 -5.03 -27.97
CA VAL A 202 6.52 -5.05 -26.70
C VAL A 202 6.24 -3.78 -25.90
N LEU A 203 5.23 -3.83 -25.07
CA LEU A 203 4.78 -2.74 -24.20
C LEU A 203 4.47 -3.27 -22.78
N ALA A 204 4.55 -2.40 -21.79
CA ALA A 204 4.10 -2.70 -20.45
C ALA A 204 2.65 -2.25 -20.24
N GLN A 205 1.81 -3.15 -19.77
CA GLN A 205 0.43 -2.86 -19.39
C GLN A 205 0.39 -2.06 -18.10
N THR A 206 -0.34 -0.95 -18.09
CA THR A 206 -0.55 -0.12 -16.89
C THR A 206 -2.01 -0.12 -16.47
N THR A 207 -2.27 0.38 -15.25
CA THR A 207 -3.62 0.74 -14.80
C THR A 207 -4.17 1.93 -15.60
N ASP A 208 -5.46 2.24 -15.41
CA ASP A 208 -6.06 3.43 -16.02
C ASP A 208 -5.40 4.71 -15.50
N ILE A 209 -4.80 5.47 -16.42
CA ILE A 209 -4.07 6.69 -16.10
C ILE A 209 -4.96 7.80 -15.54
N CYS A 210 -6.26 7.80 -15.89
CA CYS A 210 -7.19 8.80 -15.41
C CYS A 210 -7.53 8.66 -13.91
N THR A 211 -7.32 7.48 -13.34
CA THR A 211 -7.75 7.15 -11.98
C THR A 211 -6.61 6.74 -11.05
N SER A 212 -5.52 6.21 -11.61
CA SER A 212 -4.49 5.49 -10.88
C SER A 212 -3.20 6.31 -10.69
N ASN A 213 -2.50 6.05 -9.59
CA ASN A 213 -1.17 6.64 -9.33
C ASN A 213 -0.04 5.87 -10.04
N SER A 214 -0.13 4.54 -10.17
CA SER A 214 0.95 3.74 -10.78
C SER A 214 1.17 4.10 -12.24
N SER A 215 0.11 4.28 -13.01
CA SER A 215 0.22 4.73 -14.40
C SER A 215 0.70 6.17 -14.52
N ALA A 216 0.27 7.08 -13.62
CA ALA A 216 0.80 8.44 -13.58
C ALA A 216 2.30 8.47 -13.24
N THR A 217 2.74 7.60 -12.33
CA THR A 217 4.16 7.45 -11.99
C THR A 217 4.95 6.86 -13.16
N TYR A 218 4.41 5.85 -13.85
CA TYR A 218 5.04 5.27 -15.02
C TYR A 218 5.07 6.27 -16.21
N LEU A 219 4.02 7.06 -16.39
CA LEU A 219 4.03 8.19 -17.34
C LEU A 219 5.19 9.15 -17.04
N GLY A 220 5.38 9.53 -15.76
CA GLY A 220 6.49 10.39 -15.34
C GLY A 220 7.86 9.77 -15.65
N LEU A 221 8.04 8.49 -15.39
CA LEU A 221 9.26 7.75 -15.71
C LEU A 221 9.53 7.74 -17.22
N VAL A 222 8.54 7.38 -18.03
CA VAL A 222 8.66 7.35 -19.50
C VAL A 222 8.95 8.74 -20.07
N SER A 223 8.32 9.78 -19.51
CA SER A 223 8.56 11.17 -19.94
C SER A 223 9.99 11.62 -19.64
N TYR A 224 10.47 11.36 -18.44
CA TYR A 224 11.83 11.68 -18.03
C TYR A 224 12.88 11.05 -18.93
N LEU A 225 12.70 9.77 -19.27
CA LEU A 225 13.60 9.02 -20.17
C LEU A 225 13.52 9.47 -21.64
N THR A 226 12.34 9.89 -22.11
CA THR A 226 12.15 10.30 -23.50
C THR A 226 12.91 11.59 -23.85
N ARG A 227 12.95 12.55 -22.92
CA ARG A 227 13.61 13.84 -23.12
C ARG A 227 14.88 14.01 -22.29
N ASN A 228 15.25 13.02 -21.48
CA ASN A 228 16.32 13.11 -20.48
C ASN A 228 16.16 14.36 -19.58
N GLY A 229 14.91 14.62 -19.17
CA GLY A 229 14.54 15.79 -18.36
C GLY A 229 13.04 15.91 -18.18
N LEU A 230 12.63 16.97 -17.50
CA LEU A 230 11.23 17.26 -17.21
C LEU A 230 10.67 18.33 -18.16
N PRO A 231 9.37 18.28 -18.51
CA PRO A 231 8.72 19.39 -19.20
C PRO A 231 8.72 20.64 -18.31
N THR A 232 8.89 21.80 -18.93
CA THR A 232 8.98 23.08 -18.22
C THR A 232 7.77 24.00 -18.46
N THR A 233 6.94 23.68 -19.41
CA THR A 233 5.70 24.41 -19.74
C THR A 233 4.57 23.45 -20.02
N GLU A 234 3.32 23.91 -19.90
CA GLU A 234 2.13 23.11 -20.24
C GLU A 234 2.15 22.63 -21.71
N ARG A 235 2.62 23.48 -22.61
CA ARG A 235 2.74 23.10 -24.03
C ARG A 235 3.73 21.96 -24.21
N ASP A 236 4.91 22.06 -23.60
CA ASP A 236 5.92 21.01 -23.64
C ASP A 236 5.40 19.72 -23.01
N ALA A 237 4.66 19.82 -21.89
CA ALA A 237 4.00 18.69 -21.24
C ALA A 237 2.98 18.00 -22.18
N ARG A 238 2.14 18.77 -22.89
CA ARG A 238 1.18 18.23 -23.87
C ARG A 238 1.88 17.55 -25.05
N ASP A 239 2.88 18.22 -25.63
CA ASP A 239 3.61 17.71 -26.79
C ASP A 239 4.31 16.40 -26.45
N LEU A 240 4.97 16.33 -25.28
CA LEU A 240 5.62 15.12 -24.76
C LEU A 240 4.60 14.01 -24.46
N ALA A 241 3.48 14.34 -23.81
CA ALA A 241 2.41 13.40 -23.53
C ALA A 241 1.81 12.78 -24.80
N ALA A 242 1.60 13.58 -25.85
CA ALA A 242 1.12 13.09 -27.14
C ALA A 242 2.14 12.15 -27.80
N GLU A 243 3.45 12.45 -27.70
CA GLU A 243 4.54 11.62 -28.21
C GLU A 243 4.57 10.24 -27.55
N ILE A 244 4.42 10.18 -26.21
CA ILE A 244 4.56 8.94 -25.45
C ILE A 244 3.24 8.17 -25.25
N LYS A 245 2.10 8.76 -25.59
CA LYS A 245 0.77 8.14 -25.47
C LYS A 245 0.68 6.73 -26.07
N PRO A 246 1.26 6.42 -27.24
CA PRO A 246 1.24 5.06 -27.80
C PRO A 246 1.94 4.02 -26.90
N LEU A 247 2.99 4.43 -26.17
CA LEU A 247 3.74 3.54 -25.27
C LEU A 247 2.95 3.15 -24.01
N LEU A 248 1.98 3.97 -23.62
CA LEU A 248 1.16 3.73 -22.43
C LEU A 248 -0.20 3.13 -22.76
N ARG A 249 -0.74 3.43 -23.92
CA ARG A 249 -2.09 3.01 -24.32
C ARG A 249 -2.13 2.03 -25.50
N GLY A 250 -0.99 1.68 -26.07
CA GLY A 250 -0.91 0.84 -27.26
C GLY A 250 -1.50 -0.56 -27.08
N GLN A 251 -1.59 -1.08 -25.86
CA GLN A 251 -2.24 -2.37 -25.53
C GLN A 251 -3.70 -2.22 -25.08
N GLY A 252 -4.24 -1.00 -25.08
CA GLY A 252 -5.58 -0.71 -24.58
C GLY A 252 -5.64 -0.62 -23.05
N LEU A 253 -6.84 -0.43 -22.54
CA LEU A 253 -7.10 -0.43 -21.07
C LEU A 253 -7.50 -1.85 -20.65
N PRO A 254 -6.88 -2.41 -19.61
CA PRO A 254 -7.25 -3.72 -19.10
C PRO A 254 -8.63 -3.67 -18.42
N ALA A 255 -9.38 -4.76 -18.54
CA ALA A 255 -10.67 -4.92 -17.86
C ALA A 255 -10.54 -5.08 -16.33
N ARG A 256 -9.33 -5.38 -15.85
CA ARG A 256 -8.96 -5.55 -14.43
C ARG A 256 -7.65 -4.83 -14.17
N ALA A 257 -7.32 -4.65 -12.89
CA ALA A 257 -6.00 -4.15 -12.52
C ALA A 257 -4.89 -5.07 -13.07
N PRO A 258 -3.79 -4.53 -13.63
CA PRO A 258 -2.73 -5.33 -14.23
C PRO A 258 -2.13 -6.37 -13.27
N GLU A 259 -2.02 -6.04 -11.98
CA GLU A 259 -1.59 -6.98 -10.95
C GLU A 259 -2.51 -8.19 -10.83
N ASP A 260 -3.85 -8.00 -10.90
CA ASP A 260 -4.83 -9.09 -10.85
C ASP A 260 -4.69 -10.01 -12.07
N ILE A 261 -4.36 -9.44 -13.24
CA ILE A 261 -4.11 -10.21 -14.46
C ILE A 261 -2.80 -10.97 -14.35
N TYR A 262 -1.75 -10.33 -13.86
CA TYR A 262 -0.41 -10.94 -13.77
C TYR A 262 -0.38 -12.20 -12.88
N PHE A 263 -1.16 -12.23 -11.81
CA PHE A 263 -1.14 -13.36 -10.87
C PHE A 263 -2.09 -14.52 -11.25
N ILE A 264 -2.87 -14.41 -12.33
CA ILE A 264 -3.64 -15.54 -12.87
C ILE A 264 -2.88 -16.28 -13.99
N PRO A 265 -3.19 -17.56 -14.25
CA PRO A 265 -2.49 -18.35 -15.27
C PRO A 265 -2.55 -17.74 -16.68
N GLU A 266 -3.71 -17.19 -17.07
CA GLU A 266 -3.95 -16.59 -18.38
C GLU A 266 -3.22 -15.25 -18.60
N GLY A 267 -2.72 -14.65 -17.52
CA GLY A 267 -2.04 -13.35 -17.55
C GLY A 267 -0.85 -13.30 -18.50
N ARG A 268 -0.15 -14.44 -18.66
CA ARG A 268 1.00 -14.60 -19.57
C ARG A 268 0.69 -14.20 -21.01
N GLU A 269 -0.50 -14.48 -21.50
CA GLU A 269 -0.90 -14.18 -22.87
C GLU A 269 -1.55 -12.79 -22.99
N ILE A 270 -2.27 -12.37 -21.94
CA ILE A 270 -3.06 -11.13 -21.93
C ILE A 270 -2.16 -9.91 -21.68
N ALA A 271 -1.29 -10.00 -20.68
CA ALA A 271 -0.43 -8.91 -20.23
C ALA A 271 0.96 -9.45 -19.85
N PRO A 272 1.80 -9.77 -20.85
CA PRO A 272 3.10 -10.41 -20.61
C PRO A 272 4.04 -9.55 -19.75
N ILE A 273 3.91 -8.24 -19.80
CA ILE A 273 4.60 -7.29 -18.90
C ILE A 273 3.57 -6.34 -18.30
N VAL A 274 3.63 -6.18 -17.00
CA VAL A 274 2.76 -5.28 -16.23
C VAL A 274 3.56 -4.33 -15.36
N VAL A 275 3.06 -3.11 -15.21
CA VAL A 275 3.61 -2.13 -14.25
C VAL A 275 2.96 -2.36 -12.91
N ILE A 276 3.75 -2.78 -11.92
CA ILE A 276 3.31 -3.03 -10.55
C ILE A 276 4.25 -2.37 -9.53
N TYR A 277 3.90 -2.50 -8.25
CA TYR A 277 4.80 -2.15 -7.17
C TYR A 277 5.57 -3.38 -6.67
N GLU A 278 6.84 -3.20 -6.31
CA GLU A 278 7.72 -4.25 -5.84
C GLU A 278 7.08 -5.12 -4.74
N HIS A 279 6.45 -4.49 -3.74
CA HIS A 279 5.85 -5.22 -2.62
C HIS A 279 4.79 -6.24 -3.06
N GLN A 280 4.06 -6.00 -4.15
CA GLN A 280 3.04 -6.94 -4.65
C GLN A 280 3.65 -8.27 -5.08
N TYR A 281 4.78 -8.22 -5.77
CA TYR A 281 5.53 -9.41 -6.14
C TYR A 281 6.20 -10.09 -4.94
N LEU A 282 6.85 -9.33 -4.06
CA LEU A 282 7.51 -9.88 -2.88
C LEU A 282 6.51 -10.56 -1.94
N ALA A 283 5.35 -9.93 -1.72
CA ALA A 283 4.26 -10.54 -0.96
C ALA A 283 3.73 -11.82 -1.63
N HIS A 284 3.67 -11.88 -2.96
CA HIS A 284 3.31 -13.10 -3.69
C HIS A 284 4.34 -14.20 -3.43
N GLN A 285 5.63 -13.93 -3.57
CA GLN A 285 6.70 -14.91 -3.34
C GLN A 285 6.71 -15.43 -1.89
N LEU A 286 6.54 -14.53 -0.91
CA LEU A 286 6.43 -14.90 0.51
C LEU A 286 5.24 -15.86 0.76
N ARG A 287 4.06 -15.52 0.26
CA ARG A 287 2.85 -16.38 0.38
C ARG A 287 3.00 -17.69 -0.37
N HIS A 288 3.59 -17.68 -1.57
CA HIS A 288 3.80 -18.87 -2.38
C HIS A 288 4.72 -19.85 -1.65
N ARG A 289 5.82 -19.33 -1.10
CA ARG A 289 6.76 -20.15 -0.32
C ARG A 289 6.14 -20.69 0.96
N GLU A 290 5.38 -19.87 1.68
CA GLU A 290 4.68 -20.32 2.89
C GLU A 290 3.68 -21.45 2.58
N ARG A 291 2.96 -21.34 1.47
CA ARG A 291 1.91 -22.30 1.09
C ARG A 291 2.44 -23.57 0.45
N PHE A 292 3.47 -23.47 -0.39
CA PHE A 292 3.93 -24.58 -1.23
C PHE A 292 5.35 -25.09 -0.86
N GLY A 293 6.07 -24.38 0.01
CA GLY A 293 7.46 -24.71 0.39
C GLY A 293 8.50 -24.30 -0.65
N GLU A 294 8.08 -23.74 -1.78
CA GLU A 294 8.93 -23.30 -2.89
C GLU A 294 8.52 -21.91 -3.38
N LEU A 295 9.39 -21.30 -4.16
CA LEU A 295 9.12 -20.02 -4.80
C LEU A 295 8.39 -20.22 -6.14
N ASP A 296 7.59 -19.22 -6.53
CA ASP A 296 7.06 -19.17 -7.90
C ASP A 296 8.19 -18.87 -8.89
N GLY A 297 8.66 -19.90 -9.57
CA GLY A 297 9.73 -19.81 -10.53
C GLY A 297 9.34 -19.30 -11.91
N GLU A 298 8.04 -19.17 -12.19
CA GLU A 298 7.54 -18.70 -13.49
C GLU A 298 7.55 -17.17 -13.60
N ARG A 299 7.27 -16.49 -12.51
CA ARG A 299 7.15 -15.03 -12.44
C ARG A 299 8.45 -14.39 -11.97
N VAL A 300 8.80 -13.27 -12.61
CA VAL A 300 10.04 -12.53 -12.32
C VAL A 300 9.80 -11.01 -12.35
N LEU A 301 10.69 -10.24 -11.73
CA LEU A 301 10.67 -8.78 -11.79
C LEU A 301 11.78 -8.24 -12.68
N LEU A 302 11.46 -7.15 -13.37
CA LEU A 302 12.39 -6.31 -14.12
C LEU A 302 12.52 -4.97 -13.39
N TYR A 303 13.74 -4.68 -12.92
CA TYR A 303 14.08 -3.41 -12.27
C TYR A 303 14.56 -2.42 -13.33
N PRO A 304 13.83 -1.32 -13.57
CA PRO A 304 14.28 -0.30 -14.52
C PRO A 304 15.64 0.26 -14.12
N SER A 305 16.54 0.47 -15.09
CA SER A 305 17.84 1.13 -14.88
C SER A 305 17.72 2.56 -14.33
N THR A 306 16.56 3.18 -14.51
CA THR A 306 16.16 4.43 -13.84
C THR A 306 14.96 4.10 -12.96
N VAL A 307 15.13 4.22 -11.65
CA VAL A 307 14.11 3.83 -10.66
C VAL A 307 13.27 5.03 -10.26
N PHE A 308 11.97 4.81 -10.09
CA PHE A 308 11.11 5.72 -9.36
C PHE A 308 10.62 5.06 -8.07
N GLN A 309 11.04 5.64 -6.94
CA GLN A 309 10.63 5.19 -5.63
C GLN A 309 9.28 5.82 -5.26
N THR A 310 8.25 5.01 -5.13
CA THR A 310 6.93 5.48 -4.75
C THR A 310 6.77 5.49 -3.24
N GLU A 311 6.36 6.62 -2.70
CA GLU A 311 6.12 6.85 -1.29
C GLU A 311 4.62 6.96 -1.02
N PRO A 312 3.94 5.88 -0.62
CA PRO A 312 2.56 5.96 -0.17
C PRO A 312 2.47 6.92 1.01
N THR A 313 1.53 7.83 0.95
CA THR A 313 1.43 8.88 1.95
C THR A 313 0.02 8.90 2.52
N LEU A 314 -0.14 8.54 3.79
CA LEU A 314 -1.38 8.77 4.51
C LEU A 314 -1.47 10.26 4.84
N ILE A 315 -2.47 10.93 4.31
CA ILE A 315 -2.77 12.34 4.60
C ILE A 315 -3.89 12.36 5.62
N ALA A 316 -3.54 12.68 6.86
CA ALA A 316 -4.51 12.86 7.93
C ALA A 316 -5.27 14.19 7.72
N LEU A 317 -6.58 14.13 7.86
CA LEU A 317 -7.48 15.27 7.70
C LEU A 317 -7.98 15.80 9.06
N ASN A 318 -7.62 15.12 10.16
CA ASN A 318 -7.82 15.50 11.55
C ASN A 318 -6.74 14.87 12.46
N GLU A 319 -6.78 15.19 13.76
CA GLU A 319 -5.79 14.77 14.75
C GLU A 319 -5.81 13.24 15.02
N ASP A 320 -6.99 12.62 15.02
CA ASP A 320 -7.11 11.18 15.24
C ASP A 320 -6.49 10.38 14.09
N ALA A 321 -6.67 10.84 12.85
CA ALA A 321 -6.02 10.25 11.69
C ALA A 321 -4.51 10.54 11.66
N ASP A 322 -4.05 11.66 12.22
CA ASP A 322 -2.62 11.92 12.37
C ASP A 322 -1.96 10.96 13.36
N ARG A 323 -2.67 10.60 14.45
CA ARG A 323 -2.25 9.54 15.36
C ARG A 323 -2.13 8.19 14.63
N LEU A 324 -3.07 7.85 13.73
CA LEU A 324 -2.96 6.66 12.88
C LEU A 324 -1.68 6.72 12.05
N GLY A 325 -1.44 7.83 11.35
CA GLY A 325 -0.23 8.04 10.55
C GLY A 325 1.05 7.87 11.36
N GLY A 326 1.07 8.41 12.59
CA GLY A 326 2.17 8.23 13.54
C GLY A 326 2.39 6.76 13.91
N LEU A 327 1.35 6.00 14.22
CA LEU A 327 1.44 4.57 14.53
C LEU A 327 2.00 3.77 13.35
N LEU A 328 1.52 4.02 12.12
CA LEU A 328 2.01 3.33 10.92
C LEU A 328 3.52 3.51 10.70
N THR A 329 4.08 4.63 11.18
CA THR A 329 5.51 4.95 11.01
C THR A 329 6.38 4.47 12.17
N THR A 330 5.83 4.33 13.39
CA THR A 330 6.64 4.11 14.61
C THR A 330 6.37 2.80 15.32
N ASP A 331 5.17 2.21 15.20
CA ASP A 331 4.85 0.97 15.88
C ASP A 331 5.62 -0.23 15.29
N ALA A 332 6.34 -0.95 16.14
CA ALA A 332 7.20 -2.06 15.71
C ALA A 332 6.41 -3.23 15.09
N GLY A 333 5.19 -3.49 15.57
CA GLY A 333 4.31 -4.54 15.04
C GLY A 333 3.81 -4.21 13.65
N LEU A 334 3.34 -2.96 13.44
CA LEU A 334 2.88 -2.47 12.14
C LEU A 334 4.02 -2.42 11.11
N ARG A 335 5.22 -1.99 11.51
CA ARG A 335 6.43 -1.99 10.67
C ARG A 335 6.84 -3.41 10.28
N ARG A 336 6.82 -4.36 11.22
CA ARG A 336 7.08 -5.77 10.93
C ARG A 336 6.04 -6.32 9.94
N ARG A 337 4.76 -5.99 10.13
CA ARG A 337 3.70 -6.43 9.21
C ARG A 337 3.88 -5.85 7.82
N ALA A 338 4.37 -4.61 7.70
CA ALA A 338 4.72 -4.03 6.40
C ALA A 338 5.81 -4.83 5.67
N LEU A 339 6.87 -5.28 6.37
CA LEU A 339 7.88 -6.19 5.80
C LEU A 339 7.28 -7.53 5.34
N GLU A 340 6.35 -8.11 6.13
CA GLU A 340 5.64 -9.35 5.79
C GLU A 340 4.78 -9.20 4.52
N LEU A 341 4.33 -7.98 4.24
CA LEU A 341 3.61 -7.61 3.03
C LEU A 341 4.52 -7.06 1.91
N GLY A 342 5.85 -7.24 2.05
CA GLY A 342 6.84 -6.91 1.03
C GLY A 342 7.21 -5.43 0.92
N PHE A 343 6.74 -4.58 1.83
CA PHE A 343 7.07 -3.16 1.82
C PHE A 343 8.47 -2.89 2.40
N ARG A 344 9.12 -1.85 1.90
CA ARG A 344 10.33 -1.27 2.49
C ARG A 344 9.92 -0.27 3.55
N VAL A 345 10.25 -0.53 4.80
CA VAL A 345 9.97 0.41 5.89
C VAL A 345 11.05 1.50 5.92
N LEU A 346 10.68 2.72 6.30
CA LEU A 346 11.63 3.80 6.48
C LEU A 346 12.32 3.68 7.84
N ASP A 347 13.60 4.04 7.91
CA ASP A 347 14.33 4.13 9.16
C ASP A 347 13.96 5.41 9.95
N SER A 348 14.63 5.64 11.11
CA SER A 348 14.43 6.82 11.94
C SER A 348 14.79 8.13 11.22
N ASN A 349 15.65 8.08 10.20
CA ASN A 349 16.05 9.23 9.40
C ASN A 349 15.14 9.42 8.17
N ARG A 350 14.10 8.60 8.03
CA ARG A 350 13.21 8.50 6.87
C ARG A 350 13.94 8.11 5.58
N GLU A 351 15.04 7.41 5.73
CA GLU A 351 15.74 6.78 4.62
C GLU A 351 15.18 5.37 4.37
N ASP A 352 15.26 4.92 3.13
CA ASP A 352 14.85 3.59 2.74
C ASP A 352 15.72 2.53 3.44
N SER A 353 15.13 1.78 4.34
CA SER A 353 15.78 0.64 4.99
C SER A 353 15.64 -0.61 4.12
N SER A 354 16.33 -0.60 2.98
CA SER A 354 16.48 -1.79 2.12
C SER A 354 17.08 -2.96 2.89
N GLU A 355 17.91 -2.69 3.91
CA GLU A 355 18.53 -3.71 4.76
C GLU A 355 17.49 -4.51 5.55
N GLN A 356 16.52 -3.85 6.20
CA GLN A 356 15.50 -4.55 7.00
C GLN A 356 14.65 -5.51 6.13
N LEU A 357 14.28 -5.07 4.93
CA LEU A 357 13.58 -5.96 3.99
C LEU A 357 14.50 -7.08 3.51
N ALA A 358 15.77 -6.80 3.22
CA ALA A 358 16.74 -7.81 2.77
C ALA A 358 16.96 -8.89 3.83
N GLU A 359 17.15 -8.51 5.09
CA GLU A 359 17.27 -9.45 6.21
C GLU A 359 16.00 -10.29 6.36
N PHE A 360 14.84 -9.64 6.31
CA PHE A 360 13.54 -10.30 6.43
C PHE A 360 13.31 -11.34 5.33
N LEU A 361 13.67 -11.04 4.07
CA LEU A 361 13.55 -11.96 2.93
C LEU A 361 14.56 -13.10 3.05
N ALA A 362 15.81 -12.79 3.43
CA ALA A 362 16.87 -13.80 3.59
C ALA A 362 16.53 -14.84 4.67
N GLU A 363 15.98 -14.40 5.83
CA GLU A 363 15.50 -15.30 6.89
C GLU A 363 14.44 -16.30 6.40
N ARG A 364 13.68 -15.94 5.37
CA ARG A 364 12.61 -16.76 4.77
C ARG A 364 13.04 -17.49 3.52
N ALA A 365 14.32 -17.43 3.19
CA ALA A 365 14.88 -17.98 1.95
C ALA A 365 14.10 -17.50 0.70
N VAL A 366 13.78 -16.21 0.67
CA VAL A 366 13.27 -15.48 -0.50
C VAL A 366 14.43 -14.66 -1.07
N PRO A 367 14.65 -14.66 -2.39
CA PRO A 367 15.73 -13.90 -2.99
C PRO A 367 15.62 -12.41 -2.67
N VAL A 368 16.75 -11.76 -2.46
CA VAL A 368 16.84 -10.33 -2.19
C VAL A 368 17.15 -9.62 -3.50
N PRO A 369 16.29 -8.68 -3.94
CA PRO A 369 16.58 -7.90 -5.14
C PRO A 369 17.75 -6.95 -4.90
N SER A 370 18.65 -6.85 -5.90
CA SER A 370 19.71 -5.85 -5.88
C SER A 370 19.17 -4.52 -6.40
N MET A 371 19.24 -3.50 -5.57
CA MET A 371 18.94 -2.11 -5.97
C MET A 371 20.19 -1.36 -6.47
N ALA A 372 21.36 -1.99 -6.37
CA ALA A 372 22.64 -1.33 -6.59
C ALA A 372 22.92 -0.95 -8.06
N ALA A 373 22.16 -1.50 -9.00
CA ALA A 373 22.41 -1.23 -10.43
C ALA A 373 21.82 0.11 -10.92
N SER A 374 20.99 0.79 -10.13
CA SER A 374 20.33 2.03 -10.56
C SER A 374 20.54 3.18 -9.58
N ASP A 375 21.67 3.87 -9.70
CA ASP A 375 21.90 5.14 -9.00
C ASP A 375 21.07 6.29 -9.57
N THR A 376 20.42 6.09 -10.70
CA THR A 376 19.63 7.12 -11.37
C THR A 376 18.18 7.08 -10.89
N ARG A 377 17.77 8.10 -10.17
CA ARG A 377 16.37 8.29 -9.78
C ARG A 377 15.66 9.18 -10.81
N ALA A 378 14.52 8.72 -11.30
CA ALA A 378 13.63 9.56 -12.10
C ALA A 378 12.99 10.64 -11.21
N LEU A 379 12.83 11.81 -11.78
CA LEU A 379 12.05 12.89 -11.19
C LEU A 379 10.67 12.94 -11.85
N LEU A 380 9.67 13.35 -11.12
CA LEU A 380 8.35 13.64 -11.66
C LEU A 380 8.25 15.12 -12.05
N PRO A 381 7.46 15.43 -13.09
CA PRO A 381 7.06 16.80 -13.36
C PRO A 381 6.31 17.39 -12.16
N ASP A 382 6.32 18.71 -12.03
CA ASP A 382 5.46 19.41 -11.08
C ASP A 382 4.00 19.04 -11.32
N VAL A 383 3.20 19.02 -10.23
CA VAL A 383 1.80 18.54 -10.27
C VAL A 383 0.98 19.13 -11.40
N PRO A 384 1.00 20.45 -11.70
CA PRO A 384 0.23 21.00 -12.81
C PRO A 384 0.64 20.44 -14.17
N LEU A 385 1.94 20.26 -14.41
CA LEU A 385 2.47 19.72 -15.67
C LEU A 385 2.18 18.22 -15.79
N LEU A 386 2.30 17.47 -14.70
CA LEU A 386 1.95 16.06 -14.68
C LEU A 386 0.45 15.83 -14.92
N GLU A 387 -0.42 16.66 -14.33
CA GLU A 387 -1.88 16.61 -14.58
C GLU A 387 -2.20 16.90 -16.05
N GLU A 388 -1.54 17.88 -16.66
CA GLU A 388 -1.69 18.16 -18.10
C GLU A 388 -1.27 16.94 -18.95
N MET A 389 -0.19 16.28 -18.57
CA MET A 389 0.26 15.04 -19.25
C MET A 389 -0.74 13.89 -19.07
N ILE A 390 -1.28 13.71 -17.85
CA ILE A 390 -2.31 12.69 -17.56
C ILE A 390 -3.55 12.91 -18.43
N VAL A 391 -4.05 14.15 -18.45
CA VAL A 391 -5.22 14.55 -19.26
C VAL A 391 -4.97 14.26 -20.75
N THR A 392 -3.81 14.65 -21.27
CA THR A 392 -3.47 14.46 -22.68
C THR A 392 -3.28 12.99 -23.06
N THR A 393 -2.59 12.21 -22.20
CA THR A 393 -2.33 10.79 -22.46
C THR A 393 -3.59 9.95 -22.33
N GLY A 394 -4.39 10.20 -21.27
CA GLY A 394 -5.57 9.43 -20.91
C GLY A 394 -6.85 9.86 -21.64
N ASP A 395 -6.88 11.02 -22.26
CA ASP A 395 -8.11 11.71 -22.69
C ASP A 395 -9.06 11.94 -21.49
N CYS A 396 -8.48 12.24 -20.32
CA CYS A 396 -9.22 12.41 -19.06
C CYS A 396 -9.88 13.79 -18.99
N SER A 397 -10.93 13.88 -18.16
CA SER A 397 -11.42 15.20 -17.73
C SER A 397 -10.38 15.90 -16.86
N PRO A 398 -10.11 17.19 -17.09
CA PRO A 398 -9.25 17.97 -16.21
C PRO A 398 -9.73 17.93 -14.76
N VAL A 399 -8.79 17.89 -13.81
CA VAL A 399 -9.12 18.12 -12.40
C VAL A 399 -9.33 19.62 -12.23
N VAL A 400 -10.58 20.05 -12.20
CA VAL A 400 -10.91 21.44 -11.89
C VAL A 400 -10.66 21.63 -10.39
N PRO A 401 -9.81 22.56 -9.93
CA PRO A 401 -9.76 22.95 -8.53
C PRO A 401 -11.13 23.54 -8.17
N LYS A 402 -11.87 22.85 -7.29
CA LYS A 402 -13.08 23.42 -6.68
C LYS A 402 -12.72 24.37 -5.56
#